data_bf7e8a9bc322289a7deacac849f11c8d
#
_entry.id   bf7e8a9bc322289a7deacac849f11c8d
#
_cell.length_a   1.000
_cell.length_b   1.000
_cell.length_c   1.000
_cell.angle_alpha   90.00
_cell.angle_beta   90.00
_cell.angle_gamma   90.00
#
_symmetry.space_group_name_H-M   'P 1'
#
loop_
_entity.id
_entity.type
_entity.pdbx_description
1 polymer ?
#
loop_
_entity_poly.entity_id
_entity_poly.type
_entity_poly.pdbx_seq_one_letter_code
_entity_poly.pdbx_strand_id
1 'polypeptide(L)'
;MKKNIKYILALAVAPMMLASCDDMLNKHPQATLSPETFFTNESEMMSFSNSFYTIFPSTGLYSENCDNYIGIDLISEIRDGRVIPGSGSGWSFTDLRKFNTLLDYSGNCKDDKVRNRYVGLARFFRAYFYFEKVKRFGDVPWYDTQLGSKDDRLYKARDTREFVMGKMLEDIDFAIANLPETRSVYTVTKWTALALKSRFCLFEGTYRKYHEINDYEHDWKYYLELSAAASAEFMNKSGYTLHTKEGANGSYQALFTSDNALSDEVILARDYNGTSGIGVTHNSTNYTLVAGMGRPGMTKKIVDSYLMKDGTRFTDQPGHTTMQFADEMKNRDPRLAQTIRTPGYSRTVTNKDGSKTQKQYAPDLSVSVTGYQPIKYVYKAESSKDAYNASDMDLIIFRTAEIYLNYAEAKAELGTLTQGDIDISIKKLRDRVGMPNLDMAAANLNPDPYLESEVTGYANVKGENKGVILEIRRERTIELAQEGFRYYDMMRWKEGKRFERPFYGMYFPGAGSYDIDGNGTVDFVIYDGNAPAAEDGVVYASXXXXRFSACISLVLASMTWTATELWISVCMKMQPQAVRRPH
;
A
#
# COMPACT_ATOMS: atom_id res chain seq x y z
N MET A 1 42.89 12.02 -79.03
CA MET A 1 43.35 11.31 -77.83
C MET A 1 42.85 11.86 -76.53
N LYS A 2 42.54 13.14 -76.40
CA LYS A 2 42.09 13.75 -75.10
C LYS A 2 40.62 13.51 -74.71
N LYS A 3 39.76 13.07 -75.65
CA LYS A 3 38.34 12.84 -75.32
C LYS A 3 38.07 11.47 -74.70
N ASN A 4 38.90 10.46 -75.03
CA ASN A 4 38.67 9.07 -74.60
C ASN A 4 39.17 8.82 -73.14
N ILE A 5 40.08 9.64 -72.64
CA ILE A 5 40.64 9.53 -71.29
C ILE A 5 39.59 9.88 -70.26
N LYS A 6 38.68 10.82 -70.58
CA LYS A 6 37.60 11.26 -69.59
C LYS A 6 36.58 10.11 -69.37
N TYR A 7 36.30 9.28 -70.36
CA TYR A 7 35.35 8.17 -70.19
C TYR A 7 35.96 6.97 -69.45
N ILE A 8 37.28 6.76 -69.64
CA ILE A 8 38.01 5.69 -68.97
C ILE A 8 38.15 6.02 -67.47
N LEU A 9 38.37 7.28 -67.12
CA LEU A 9 38.41 7.74 -65.70
C LEU A 9 37.02 7.65 -65.06
N ALA A 10 35.94 7.97 -65.77
CA ALA A 10 34.55 7.86 -65.25
C ALA A 10 34.13 6.39 -65.08
N LEU A 11 34.61 5.46 -65.88
CA LEU A 11 34.28 4.04 -65.76
C LEU A 11 35.06 3.37 -64.59
N ALA A 12 36.23 3.89 -64.22
CA ALA A 12 37.05 3.32 -63.15
C ALA A 12 36.61 3.82 -61.73
N VAL A 13 35.89 4.93 -61.65
CA VAL A 13 35.41 5.49 -60.35
C VAL A 13 34.03 4.92 -59.96
N ALA A 14 33.25 4.43 -60.96
CA ALA A 14 31.91 3.88 -60.71
C ALA A 14 31.88 2.63 -59.80
N PRO A 15 32.79 1.65 -59.93
CA PRO A 15 32.76 0.48 -59.02
C PRO A 15 33.32 0.77 -57.61
N MET A 16 34.05 1.89 -57.41
CA MET A 16 34.55 2.22 -56.06
C MET A 16 33.48 2.86 -55.19
N MET A 17 32.39 3.38 -55.77
CA MET A 17 31.30 3.94 -54.99
C MET A 17 30.26 2.90 -54.52
N LEU A 18 30.30 1.67 -55.07
CA LEU A 18 29.37 0.62 -54.70
C LEU A 18 29.91 -0.33 -53.62
N ALA A 19 31.19 -0.21 -53.24
CA ALA A 19 31.81 -1.08 -52.23
C ALA A 19 31.97 -0.45 -50.85
N SER A 20 31.43 0.77 -50.64
CA SER A 20 31.74 1.56 -49.45
C SER A 20 30.53 1.86 -48.54
N CYS A 21 29.40 1.16 -48.72
CA CYS A 21 28.21 1.58 -47.99
C CYS A 21 27.69 0.63 -46.89
N ASP A 22 28.22 -0.61 -46.81
CA ASP A 22 27.70 -1.53 -45.79
C ASP A 22 28.23 -1.23 -44.38
N ASP A 23 29.47 -0.78 -44.26
CA ASP A 23 30.07 -0.46 -42.94
C ASP A 23 29.59 0.89 -42.39
N MET A 24 29.10 1.78 -43.26
CA MET A 24 28.64 3.11 -42.80
C MET A 24 27.18 3.10 -42.37
N LEU A 25 26.39 2.16 -42.92
CA LEU A 25 24.97 2.00 -42.55
C LEU A 25 24.79 1.18 -41.27
N ASN A 26 25.82 0.44 -40.87
CA ASN A 26 25.80 -0.40 -39.66
C ASN A 26 26.52 0.24 -38.46
N LYS A 27 26.97 1.49 -38.56
CA LYS A 27 27.53 2.19 -37.40
C LYS A 27 26.39 2.61 -36.44
N HIS A 28 26.33 1.92 -35.31
CA HIS A 28 25.46 2.36 -34.21
C HIS A 28 25.83 3.78 -33.84
N PRO A 29 24.84 4.65 -33.55
CA PRO A 29 25.14 6.01 -33.11
C PRO A 29 26.04 5.98 -31.87
N GLN A 30 27.22 6.59 -31.96
CA GLN A 30 28.19 6.60 -30.85
C GLN A 30 27.70 7.34 -29.62
N ALA A 31 26.57 8.03 -29.74
CA ALA A 31 25.97 8.78 -28.63
C ALA A 31 24.81 8.04 -27.92
N THR A 32 24.40 6.86 -28.41
CA THR A 32 23.37 6.03 -27.76
C THR A 32 23.97 4.69 -27.37
N LEU A 33 23.82 4.34 -26.09
CA LEU A 33 24.23 3.02 -25.60
C LEU A 33 23.39 1.96 -26.32
N SER A 34 24.05 1.14 -27.12
CA SER A 34 23.41 0.02 -27.83
C SER A 34 23.35 -1.19 -26.89
N PRO A 35 22.17 -1.75 -26.63
CA PRO A 35 22.06 -2.93 -25.76
C PRO A 35 22.94 -4.10 -26.21
N GLU A 36 23.20 -4.22 -27.52
CA GLU A 36 24.01 -5.30 -28.11
C GLU A 36 25.46 -5.29 -27.60
N THR A 37 25.98 -4.11 -27.23
CA THR A 37 27.37 -3.95 -26.75
C THR A 37 27.48 -3.57 -25.29
N PHE A 38 26.34 -3.47 -24.60
CA PHE A 38 26.23 -3.10 -23.20
C PHE A 38 26.04 -4.37 -22.34
N PHE A 39 26.02 -4.25 -21.05
CA PHE A 39 25.82 -5.33 -20.06
C PHE A 39 27.01 -6.29 -19.99
N THR A 40 28.22 -5.82 -20.24
CA THR A 40 29.43 -6.66 -20.26
C THR A 40 30.04 -6.89 -18.86
N ASN A 41 29.67 -6.04 -17.88
CA ASN A 41 30.27 -6.05 -16.55
C ASN A 41 29.26 -5.56 -15.49
N GLU A 42 29.63 -5.72 -14.21
CA GLU A 42 28.76 -5.37 -13.07
C GLU A 42 28.33 -3.90 -13.05
N SER A 43 29.24 -2.99 -13.37
CA SER A 43 28.95 -1.53 -13.34
C SER A 43 27.85 -1.17 -14.34
N GLU A 44 27.92 -1.73 -15.54
CA GLU A 44 26.90 -1.49 -16.59
C GLU A 44 25.55 -2.08 -16.17
N MET A 45 25.55 -3.32 -15.67
CA MET A 45 24.31 -3.96 -15.21
C MET A 45 23.68 -3.17 -14.06
N MET A 46 24.48 -2.74 -13.09
CA MET A 46 24.02 -1.93 -11.95
C MET A 46 23.45 -0.60 -12.42
N SER A 47 24.18 0.12 -13.27
CA SER A 47 23.75 1.43 -13.77
C SER A 47 22.38 1.36 -14.46
N PHE A 48 22.17 0.35 -15.28
CA PHE A 48 20.90 0.16 -15.99
C PHE A 48 19.78 -0.24 -15.03
N SER A 49 20.06 -1.21 -14.13
CA SER A 49 19.04 -1.78 -13.25
C SER A 49 18.59 -0.83 -12.14
N ASN A 50 19.34 0.23 -11.85
CA ASN A 50 18.89 1.29 -10.93
C ASN A 50 17.56 1.89 -11.37
N SER A 51 17.31 1.96 -12.69
CA SER A 51 16.05 2.46 -13.23
C SER A 51 14.84 1.57 -12.90
N PHE A 52 15.07 0.31 -12.49
CA PHE A 52 13.98 -0.63 -12.18
C PHE A 52 13.21 -0.20 -10.92
N TYR A 53 13.89 0.41 -9.97
CA TYR A 53 13.31 0.80 -8.67
C TYR A 53 12.22 1.88 -8.81
N THR A 54 12.13 2.55 -9.96
CA THR A 54 11.07 3.55 -10.21
C THR A 54 9.67 2.95 -10.24
N ILE A 55 9.54 1.63 -10.39
CA ILE A 55 8.23 0.95 -10.40
C ILE A 55 7.54 0.99 -9.01
N PHE A 56 8.31 1.10 -7.92
CA PHE A 56 7.74 1.08 -6.58
C PHE A 56 6.92 2.34 -6.30
N PRO A 57 5.83 2.22 -5.50
CA PRO A 57 5.00 3.38 -5.16
C PRO A 57 5.82 4.52 -4.56
N SER A 58 5.45 5.74 -4.90
CA SER A 58 6.16 6.94 -4.42
C SER A 58 5.33 7.78 -3.45
N THR A 59 4.03 7.91 -3.67
CA THR A 59 3.18 8.80 -2.87
C THR A 59 1.88 8.16 -2.42
N GLY A 60 1.53 7.01 -2.97
CA GLY A 60 0.20 6.42 -2.78
C GLY A 60 -0.06 5.85 -1.38
N LEU A 61 0.98 5.57 -0.60
CA LEU A 61 0.81 4.87 0.69
C LEU A 61 0.04 5.74 1.69
N TYR A 62 0.53 6.96 1.95
CA TYR A 62 -0.11 7.85 2.93
C TYR A 62 -1.44 8.44 2.43
N SER A 63 -1.79 8.26 1.17
CA SER A 63 -3.07 8.71 0.57
C SER A 63 -3.94 7.53 0.14
N GLU A 64 -3.79 6.38 0.79
CA GLU A 64 -4.57 5.17 0.52
C GLU A 64 -6.08 5.46 0.57
N ASN A 65 -6.84 4.88 -0.36
CA ASN A 65 -8.31 4.97 -0.39
C ASN A 65 -8.89 3.57 -0.20
N CYS A 66 -9.65 3.39 0.89
CA CYS A 66 -10.23 2.09 1.23
C CYS A 66 -11.37 2.28 2.25
N ASP A 67 -11.95 1.19 2.73
CA ASP A 67 -13.04 1.23 3.73
C ASP A 67 -12.56 1.67 5.13
N ASN A 68 -11.25 1.69 5.35
CA ASN A 68 -10.65 2.06 6.64
C ASN A 68 -10.08 3.48 6.67
N TYR A 69 -9.85 4.08 5.50
CA TYR A 69 -9.13 5.35 5.37
C TYR A 69 -9.63 6.08 4.14
N ILE A 70 -10.14 7.28 4.35
CA ILE A 70 -10.78 8.10 3.30
C ILE A 70 -10.31 9.55 3.39
N GLY A 71 -10.45 10.25 2.29
CA GLY A 71 -10.20 11.69 2.19
C GLY A 71 -11.20 12.32 1.25
N ILE A 72 -10.97 13.58 0.87
CA ILE A 72 -11.87 14.28 -0.06
C ILE A 72 -11.75 13.78 -1.50
N ASP A 73 -10.63 13.15 -1.85
CA ASP A 73 -10.36 12.66 -3.21
C ASP A 73 -10.55 11.15 -3.31
N LEU A 74 -11.77 10.69 -3.06
CA LEU A 74 -12.09 9.26 -3.17
C LEU A 74 -12.02 8.79 -4.63
N ILE A 75 -11.39 7.64 -4.84
CA ILE A 75 -11.32 7.01 -6.16
C ILE A 75 -12.73 6.58 -6.62
N SER A 76 -12.94 6.57 -7.93
CA SER A 76 -14.26 6.28 -8.51
C SER A 76 -14.79 4.91 -8.11
N GLU A 77 -13.90 3.92 -7.97
CA GLU A 77 -14.28 2.57 -7.55
C GLU A 77 -14.99 2.54 -6.19
N ILE A 78 -14.69 3.52 -5.32
CA ILE A 78 -15.31 3.61 -3.98
C ILE A 78 -16.50 4.57 -4.00
N ARG A 79 -16.38 5.68 -4.76
CA ARG A 79 -17.37 6.76 -4.72
C ARG A 79 -18.57 6.51 -5.63
N ASP A 80 -18.33 6.20 -6.91
CA ASP A 80 -19.36 6.25 -7.96
C ASP A 80 -19.54 4.92 -8.69
N GLY A 81 -18.77 3.90 -8.30
CA GLY A 81 -18.66 2.68 -9.07
C GLY A 81 -17.55 2.78 -10.11
N ARG A 82 -17.04 1.65 -10.49
CA ARG A 82 -15.85 1.58 -11.35
C ARG A 82 -16.15 2.09 -12.76
N VAL A 83 -15.40 3.09 -13.17
CA VAL A 83 -15.37 3.57 -14.55
C VAL A 83 -14.05 3.10 -15.17
N ILE A 84 -14.15 2.36 -16.28
CA ILE A 84 -12.96 1.90 -17.01
C ILE A 84 -12.57 2.99 -18.00
N PRO A 85 -11.48 3.71 -17.77
CA PRO A 85 -11.07 4.76 -18.71
C PRO A 85 -10.54 4.17 -20.02
N GLY A 86 -10.66 4.92 -21.10
CA GLY A 86 -10.12 4.54 -22.41
C GLY A 86 -8.60 4.53 -22.45
N SER A 87 -7.93 5.23 -21.51
CA SER A 87 -6.47 5.28 -21.38
C SER A 87 -6.11 5.57 -19.92
N GLY A 88 -4.84 5.37 -19.58
CA GLY A 88 -4.32 5.72 -18.24
C GLY A 88 -4.75 4.82 -17.10
N SER A 89 -5.36 3.67 -17.37
CA SER A 89 -5.86 2.75 -16.34
C SER A 89 -4.77 1.88 -15.68
N GLY A 90 -3.49 2.15 -15.96
CA GLY A 90 -2.38 1.30 -15.52
C GLY A 90 -2.01 0.21 -16.52
N TRP A 91 -2.63 0.17 -17.71
CA TRP A 91 -2.30 -0.78 -18.78
C TRP A 91 -1.08 -0.24 -19.55
N SER A 92 0.07 -0.30 -18.89
CA SER A 92 1.36 0.14 -19.46
C SER A 92 2.41 -0.95 -19.24
N PHE A 93 3.23 -1.19 -20.23
CA PHE A 93 4.27 -2.22 -20.23
C PHE A 93 5.68 -1.62 -20.38
N THR A 94 5.82 -0.32 -20.15
CA THR A 94 7.09 0.42 -20.31
C THR A 94 8.19 -0.14 -19.39
N ASP A 95 7.86 -0.38 -18.11
CA ASP A 95 8.86 -0.91 -17.18
C ASP A 95 9.25 -2.34 -17.50
N LEU A 96 8.29 -3.16 -17.95
CA LEU A 96 8.57 -4.52 -18.38
C LEU A 96 9.64 -4.55 -19.48
N ARG A 97 9.59 -3.60 -20.41
CA ARG A 97 10.59 -3.51 -21.49
C ARG A 97 12.01 -3.36 -20.93
N LYS A 98 12.18 -2.53 -19.87
CA LYS A 98 13.50 -2.37 -19.22
C LYS A 98 14.01 -3.70 -18.66
N PHE A 99 13.13 -4.45 -17.98
CA PHE A 99 13.52 -5.74 -17.37
C PHE A 99 13.91 -6.73 -18.45
N ASN A 100 13.08 -6.85 -19.49
CA ASN A 100 13.34 -7.78 -20.60
C ASN A 100 14.58 -7.37 -21.40
N THR A 101 14.88 -6.07 -21.55
CA THR A 101 16.12 -5.63 -22.20
C THR A 101 17.34 -6.20 -21.46
N LEU A 102 17.40 -6.08 -20.14
CA LEU A 102 18.52 -6.66 -19.38
C LEU A 102 18.55 -8.18 -19.56
N LEU A 103 17.40 -8.84 -19.49
CA LEU A 103 17.33 -10.31 -19.64
C LEU A 103 17.85 -10.77 -21.02
N ASP A 104 17.41 -10.10 -22.10
CA ASP A 104 17.77 -10.46 -23.49
C ASP A 104 19.28 -10.34 -23.73
N TYR A 105 19.92 -9.31 -23.14
CA TYR A 105 21.32 -9.01 -23.40
C TYR A 105 22.26 -9.43 -22.24
N SER A 106 21.74 -10.09 -21.21
CA SER A 106 22.52 -10.51 -20.05
C SER A 106 23.71 -11.43 -20.40
N GLY A 107 23.61 -12.18 -21.50
CA GLY A 107 24.67 -13.06 -22.00
C GLY A 107 25.96 -12.34 -22.40
N ASN A 108 25.92 -11.00 -22.54
CA ASN A 108 27.14 -10.22 -22.80
C ASN A 108 28.10 -10.26 -21.59
N CYS A 109 27.55 -10.37 -20.37
CA CYS A 109 28.36 -10.50 -19.14
C CYS A 109 28.88 -11.94 -19.04
N LYS A 110 30.20 -12.11 -19.07
CA LYS A 110 30.83 -13.44 -19.01
C LYS A 110 31.06 -13.94 -17.59
N ASP A 111 30.92 -13.08 -16.59
CA ASP A 111 30.97 -13.48 -15.18
C ASP A 111 29.59 -14.03 -14.78
N ASP A 112 29.50 -15.34 -14.62
CA ASP A 112 28.25 -16.04 -14.33
C ASP A 112 27.62 -15.57 -13.01
N LYS A 113 28.41 -15.27 -12.01
CA LYS A 113 27.91 -14.83 -10.69
C LYS A 113 27.26 -13.44 -10.79
N VAL A 114 27.96 -12.52 -11.48
CA VAL A 114 27.43 -11.17 -11.75
C VAL A 114 26.16 -11.28 -12.59
N ARG A 115 26.25 -12.02 -13.71
CA ARG A 115 25.12 -12.19 -14.62
C ARG A 115 23.88 -12.71 -13.89
N ASN A 116 24.04 -13.81 -13.14
CA ASN A 116 22.91 -14.45 -12.46
C ASN A 116 22.28 -13.55 -11.39
N ARG A 117 23.10 -12.76 -10.70
CA ARG A 117 22.60 -11.76 -9.73
C ARG A 117 21.69 -10.73 -10.41
N TYR A 118 22.13 -10.15 -11.53
CA TYR A 118 21.34 -9.12 -12.22
C TYR A 118 20.17 -9.69 -13.01
N VAL A 119 20.29 -10.92 -13.53
CA VAL A 119 19.15 -11.65 -14.09
C VAL A 119 18.12 -11.92 -12.97
N GLY A 120 18.57 -12.33 -11.79
CA GLY A 120 17.69 -12.50 -10.62
C GLY A 120 16.98 -11.21 -10.24
N LEU A 121 17.70 -10.09 -10.28
CA LEU A 121 17.12 -8.77 -10.03
C LEU A 121 16.03 -8.42 -11.07
N ALA A 122 16.32 -8.60 -12.35
CA ALA A 122 15.37 -8.31 -13.43
C ALA A 122 14.12 -9.22 -13.33
N ARG A 123 14.32 -10.51 -13.02
CA ARG A 123 13.23 -11.46 -12.81
C ARG A 123 12.37 -11.10 -11.59
N PHE A 124 12.99 -10.63 -10.48
CA PHE A 124 12.24 -10.10 -9.33
C PHE A 124 11.31 -8.95 -9.77
N PHE A 125 11.86 -7.99 -10.53
CA PHE A 125 11.07 -6.83 -10.97
C PHE A 125 10.00 -7.23 -11.98
N ARG A 126 10.25 -8.25 -12.82
CA ARG A 126 9.25 -8.77 -13.74
C ARG A 126 8.11 -9.46 -12.97
N ALA A 127 8.43 -10.27 -11.96
CA ALA A 127 7.42 -10.89 -11.09
C ALA A 127 6.59 -9.82 -10.36
N TYR A 128 7.25 -8.78 -9.81
CA TYR A 128 6.56 -7.66 -9.15
C TYR A 128 5.62 -6.95 -10.13
N PHE A 129 6.09 -6.65 -11.33
CA PHE A 129 5.30 -6.00 -12.38
C PHE A 129 4.05 -6.83 -12.71
N TYR A 130 4.23 -8.14 -12.95
CA TYR A 130 3.10 -8.99 -13.31
C TYR A 130 2.13 -9.19 -12.14
N PHE A 131 2.62 -9.22 -10.90
CA PHE A 131 1.73 -9.23 -9.73
C PHE A 131 0.81 -8.00 -9.73
N GLU A 132 1.37 -6.82 -9.98
CA GLU A 132 0.56 -5.58 -10.05
C GLU A 132 -0.49 -5.65 -11.18
N LYS A 133 -0.13 -6.26 -12.33
CA LYS A 133 -1.06 -6.41 -13.45
C LYS A 133 -2.15 -7.44 -13.15
N VAL A 134 -1.80 -8.61 -12.60
CA VAL A 134 -2.75 -9.68 -12.28
C VAL A 134 -3.76 -9.21 -11.22
N LYS A 135 -3.30 -8.50 -10.19
CA LYS A 135 -4.20 -7.92 -9.18
C LYS A 135 -5.29 -7.05 -9.80
N ARG A 136 -4.90 -6.24 -10.78
CA ARG A 136 -5.80 -5.22 -11.36
C ARG A 136 -6.63 -5.76 -12.53
N PHE A 137 -6.06 -6.60 -13.38
CA PHE A 137 -6.64 -6.95 -14.67
C PHE A 137 -7.00 -8.43 -14.83
N GLY A 138 -6.54 -9.29 -13.93
CA GLY A 138 -6.68 -10.74 -14.10
C GLY A 138 -5.75 -11.26 -15.18
N ASP A 139 -6.31 -11.80 -16.25
CA ASP A 139 -5.55 -12.26 -17.42
C ASP A 139 -4.80 -11.10 -18.07
N VAL A 140 -3.53 -11.30 -18.41
CA VAL A 140 -2.68 -10.28 -19.05
C VAL A 140 -1.69 -10.96 -20.01
N PRO A 141 -1.25 -10.29 -21.08
CA PRO A 141 -0.27 -10.91 -21.98
C PRO A 141 1.12 -10.97 -21.31
N TRP A 142 1.73 -12.13 -21.30
CA TRP A 142 3.08 -12.35 -20.80
C TRP A 142 4.10 -12.08 -21.90
N TYR A 143 5.07 -11.23 -21.62
CA TYR A 143 6.18 -10.97 -22.54
C TYR A 143 7.50 -11.25 -21.81
N ASP A 144 8.28 -12.15 -22.33
CA ASP A 144 9.57 -12.58 -21.74
C ASP A 144 10.79 -11.98 -22.45
N THR A 145 10.57 -11.18 -23.49
CA THR A 145 11.62 -10.49 -24.26
C THR A 145 11.16 -9.05 -24.54
N GLN A 146 12.07 -8.17 -24.84
CA GLN A 146 11.71 -6.84 -25.32
C GLN A 146 11.11 -6.92 -26.72
N LEU A 147 10.07 -6.14 -26.97
CA LEU A 147 9.40 -6.12 -28.27
C LEU A 147 9.63 -4.78 -28.97
N GLY A 148 9.91 -4.82 -30.27
CA GLY A 148 9.94 -3.63 -31.10
C GLY A 148 8.53 -3.08 -31.34
N SER A 149 8.45 -1.82 -31.74
CA SER A 149 7.15 -1.15 -31.96
C SER A 149 6.31 -1.75 -33.08
N LYS A 150 6.91 -2.56 -33.95
CA LYS A 150 6.22 -3.24 -35.06
C LYS A 150 6.04 -4.73 -34.82
N ASP A 151 6.33 -5.23 -33.64
CA ASP A 151 6.24 -6.66 -33.32
C ASP A 151 4.77 -7.07 -33.18
N ASP A 152 4.32 -8.03 -33.97
CA ASP A 152 2.92 -8.50 -33.96
C ASP A 152 2.52 -9.08 -32.60
N ARG A 153 3.49 -9.59 -31.81
CA ARG A 153 3.21 -10.10 -30.46
C ARG A 153 2.64 -9.03 -29.53
N LEU A 154 2.80 -7.74 -29.84
CA LEU A 154 2.16 -6.66 -29.08
C LEU A 154 0.63 -6.76 -29.06
N TYR A 155 0.06 -7.45 -30.05
CA TYR A 155 -1.38 -7.57 -30.24
C TYR A 155 -1.92 -8.96 -29.87
N LYS A 156 -1.12 -9.80 -29.22
CA LYS A 156 -1.58 -11.13 -28.82
C LYS A 156 -2.69 -11.05 -27.76
N ALA A 157 -3.48 -12.10 -27.68
CA ALA A 157 -4.51 -12.24 -26.64
C ALA A 157 -3.85 -12.28 -25.24
N ARG A 158 -4.65 -12.04 -24.22
CA ARG A 158 -4.19 -12.18 -22.83
C ARG A 158 -3.89 -13.67 -22.55
N ASP A 159 -2.81 -13.92 -21.87
CA ASP A 159 -2.52 -15.23 -21.30
C ASP A 159 -3.34 -15.41 -20.03
N THR A 160 -3.69 -16.63 -19.70
CA THR A 160 -4.49 -16.93 -18.52
C THR A 160 -3.74 -16.55 -17.23
N ARG A 161 -4.50 -16.18 -16.22
CA ARG A 161 -3.98 -15.93 -14.88
C ARG A 161 -3.10 -17.09 -14.40
N GLU A 162 -3.52 -18.34 -14.64
CA GLU A 162 -2.75 -19.54 -14.28
C GLU A 162 -1.35 -19.53 -14.91
N PHE A 163 -1.28 -19.29 -16.22
CA PHE A 163 -0.01 -19.25 -16.95
C PHE A 163 0.90 -18.16 -16.41
N VAL A 164 0.34 -16.94 -16.21
CA VAL A 164 1.13 -15.79 -15.71
C VAL A 164 1.65 -16.06 -14.31
N MET A 165 0.83 -16.64 -13.43
CA MET A 165 1.25 -17.00 -12.06
C MET A 165 2.38 -18.03 -12.06
N GLY A 166 2.30 -19.03 -12.94
CA GLY A 166 3.38 -20.01 -13.12
C GLY A 166 4.69 -19.34 -13.53
N LYS A 167 4.63 -18.40 -14.48
CA LYS A 167 5.81 -17.64 -14.92
C LYS A 167 6.37 -16.74 -13.81
N MET A 168 5.50 -16.15 -12.99
CA MET A 168 5.93 -15.37 -11.84
C MET A 168 6.66 -16.25 -10.82
N LEU A 169 6.20 -17.49 -10.60
CA LEU A 169 6.88 -18.45 -9.72
C LEU A 169 8.27 -18.81 -10.24
N GLU A 170 8.39 -19.11 -11.56
CA GLU A 170 9.71 -19.36 -12.19
C GLU A 170 10.66 -18.18 -11.97
N ASP A 171 10.16 -16.97 -12.12
CA ASP A 171 10.97 -15.75 -12.00
C ASP A 171 11.40 -15.52 -10.55
N ILE A 172 10.47 -15.63 -9.59
CA ILE A 172 10.79 -15.33 -8.19
C ILE A 172 11.70 -16.40 -7.59
N ASP A 173 11.54 -17.67 -8.00
CA ASP A 173 12.40 -18.74 -7.49
C ASP A 173 13.83 -18.60 -8.01
N PHE A 174 14.01 -18.20 -9.26
CA PHE A 174 15.34 -17.86 -9.77
C PHE A 174 15.93 -16.67 -8.99
N ALA A 175 15.13 -15.64 -8.69
CA ALA A 175 15.58 -14.48 -7.92
C ALA A 175 16.03 -14.89 -6.51
N ILE A 176 15.24 -15.73 -5.82
CA ILE A 176 15.58 -16.23 -4.47
C ILE A 176 16.92 -16.99 -4.50
N ALA A 177 17.16 -17.78 -5.55
CA ALA A 177 18.38 -18.59 -5.67
C ALA A 177 19.64 -17.76 -5.96
N ASN A 178 19.50 -16.57 -6.58
CA ASN A 178 20.66 -15.84 -7.14
C ASN A 178 20.90 -14.44 -6.56
N LEU A 179 19.92 -13.90 -5.81
CA LEU A 179 20.09 -12.58 -5.17
C LEU A 179 20.91 -12.70 -3.87
N PRO A 180 21.61 -11.63 -3.47
CA PRO A 180 22.45 -11.67 -2.26
C PRO A 180 21.62 -11.85 -0.98
N GLU A 181 22.19 -12.56 -0.02
CA GLU A 181 21.61 -12.74 1.32
C GLU A 181 21.95 -11.59 2.27
N THR A 182 22.94 -10.76 1.92
CA THR A 182 23.29 -9.59 2.74
C THR A 182 22.09 -8.62 2.77
N ARG A 183 21.61 -8.31 3.97
CA ARG A 183 20.45 -7.42 4.14
C ARG A 183 20.76 -6.01 3.63
N SER A 184 19.78 -5.39 3.00
CA SER A 184 19.85 -4.00 2.56
C SER A 184 18.43 -3.44 2.53
N VAL A 185 18.25 -2.25 3.07
CA VAL A 185 16.93 -1.61 3.08
C VAL A 185 16.63 -0.85 1.78
N TYR A 186 17.62 -0.66 0.89
CA TYR A 186 17.45 0.12 -0.33
C TYR A 186 17.70 -0.67 -1.61
N THR A 187 18.12 -1.94 -1.51
CA THR A 187 18.31 -2.79 -2.68
C THR A 187 17.60 -4.13 -2.50
N VAL A 188 17.13 -4.66 -3.60
CA VAL A 188 16.44 -5.95 -3.62
C VAL A 188 17.44 -7.06 -3.29
N THR A 189 17.08 -7.92 -2.35
CA THR A 189 17.87 -9.05 -1.87
C THR A 189 17.04 -10.33 -1.93
N LYS A 190 17.65 -11.47 -1.59
CA LYS A 190 16.92 -12.74 -1.41
C LYS A 190 15.72 -12.56 -0.48
N TRP A 191 15.89 -11.76 0.57
CA TRP A 191 14.82 -11.55 1.58
C TRP A 191 13.65 -10.76 0.99
N THR A 192 13.93 -9.80 0.11
CA THR A 192 12.89 -9.08 -0.64
C THR A 192 12.15 -10.03 -1.58
N ALA A 193 12.87 -10.96 -2.23
CA ALA A 193 12.26 -11.93 -3.13
C ALA A 193 11.34 -12.91 -2.38
N LEU A 194 11.77 -13.39 -1.20
CA LEU A 194 10.92 -14.23 -0.34
C LEU A 194 9.69 -13.46 0.14
N ALA A 195 9.84 -12.17 0.49
CA ALA A 195 8.73 -11.33 0.90
C ALA A 195 7.71 -11.16 -0.25
N LEU A 196 8.18 -10.93 -1.46
CA LEU A 196 7.30 -10.83 -2.63
C LEU A 196 6.61 -12.16 -2.92
N LYS A 197 7.33 -13.29 -2.84
CA LYS A 197 6.73 -14.62 -3.05
C LYS A 197 5.62 -14.87 -2.01
N SER A 198 5.91 -14.59 -0.73
CA SER A 198 4.92 -14.69 0.34
C SER A 198 3.66 -13.85 0.02
N ARG A 199 3.86 -12.58 -0.39
CA ARG A 199 2.77 -11.63 -0.67
C ARG A 199 1.90 -12.08 -1.83
N PHE A 200 2.49 -12.41 -3.00
CA PHE A 200 1.67 -12.72 -4.16
C PHE A 200 1.04 -14.12 -4.06
N CYS A 201 1.70 -15.07 -3.41
CA CYS A 201 1.12 -16.39 -3.19
C CYS A 201 -0.06 -16.34 -2.20
N LEU A 202 0.06 -15.52 -1.13
CA LEU A 202 -1.09 -15.30 -0.23
C LEU A 202 -2.27 -14.68 -0.99
N PHE A 203 -1.98 -13.66 -1.80
CA PHE A 203 -3.01 -12.99 -2.61
C PHE A 203 -3.71 -14.01 -3.50
N GLU A 204 -2.95 -14.77 -4.28
CA GLU A 204 -3.49 -15.71 -5.26
C GLU A 204 -4.28 -16.84 -4.58
N GLY A 205 -3.73 -17.43 -3.51
CA GLY A 205 -4.40 -18.51 -2.80
C GLY A 205 -5.74 -18.07 -2.21
N THR A 206 -5.76 -16.93 -1.51
CA THR A 206 -7.01 -16.43 -0.94
C THR A 206 -7.97 -15.96 -2.04
N TYR A 207 -7.48 -15.33 -3.10
CA TYR A 207 -8.30 -14.92 -4.23
C TYR A 207 -9.01 -16.14 -4.82
N ARG A 208 -8.27 -17.23 -5.14
CA ARG A 208 -8.88 -18.45 -5.70
C ARG A 208 -9.91 -19.05 -4.73
N LYS A 209 -9.57 -19.11 -3.43
CA LYS A 209 -10.45 -19.69 -2.41
C LYS A 209 -11.79 -18.95 -2.34
N TYR A 210 -11.75 -17.64 -2.15
CA TYR A 210 -12.96 -16.85 -1.91
C TYR A 210 -13.76 -16.56 -3.19
N HIS A 211 -13.10 -16.55 -4.35
CA HIS A 211 -13.78 -16.42 -5.64
C HIS A 211 -14.16 -17.76 -6.26
N GLU A 212 -13.88 -18.86 -5.55
CA GLU A 212 -14.30 -20.23 -5.93
C GLU A 212 -13.75 -20.65 -7.31
N ILE A 213 -12.48 -20.29 -7.58
CA ILE A 213 -11.80 -20.62 -8.83
C ILE A 213 -11.22 -22.03 -8.70
N ASN A 214 -11.80 -22.99 -9.39
CA ASN A 214 -11.48 -24.41 -9.25
C ASN A 214 -11.08 -25.09 -10.56
N ASP A 215 -11.00 -24.34 -11.67
CA ASP A 215 -10.77 -24.85 -13.02
C ASP A 215 -9.33 -24.70 -13.50
N TYR A 216 -8.42 -24.27 -12.62
CA TYR A 216 -7.00 -24.18 -12.90
C TYR A 216 -6.26 -25.43 -12.43
N GLU A 217 -5.05 -25.67 -12.97
CA GLU A 217 -4.17 -26.80 -12.60
C GLU A 217 -3.83 -26.79 -11.12
N HIS A 218 -3.50 -25.60 -10.59
CA HIS A 218 -3.14 -25.44 -9.19
C HIS A 218 -4.31 -24.82 -8.44
N ASP A 219 -4.72 -25.46 -7.35
CA ASP A 219 -5.81 -24.94 -6.50
C ASP A 219 -5.30 -23.86 -5.55
N TRP A 220 -6.23 -23.32 -4.74
CA TRP A 220 -5.91 -22.28 -3.76
C TRP A 220 -4.93 -22.76 -2.68
N LYS A 221 -4.93 -24.05 -2.32
CA LYS A 221 -4.03 -24.59 -1.29
C LYS A 221 -2.57 -24.51 -1.73
N TYR A 222 -2.31 -24.86 -2.99
CA TYR A 222 -0.96 -24.80 -3.56
C TYR A 222 -0.31 -23.44 -3.30
N TYR A 223 -1.03 -22.34 -3.59
CA TYR A 223 -0.49 -21.00 -3.40
C TYR A 223 -0.34 -20.63 -1.93
N LEU A 224 -1.28 -21.05 -1.07
CA LEU A 224 -1.17 -20.78 0.37
C LEU A 224 0.01 -21.55 0.99
N GLU A 225 0.26 -22.78 0.54
CA GLU A 225 1.44 -23.56 0.98
C GLU A 225 2.73 -22.86 0.58
N LEU A 226 2.81 -22.34 -0.64
CA LEU A 226 3.98 -21.57 -1.10
C LEU A 226 4.16 -20.28 -0.28
N SER A 227 3.06 -19.60 0.06
CA SER A 227 3.13 -18.39 0.90
C SER A 227 3.64 -18.72 2.30
N ALA A 228 3.08 -19.76 2.92
CA ALA A 228 3.51 -20.19 4.25
C ALA A 228 4.98 -20.63 4.26
N ALA A 229 5.41 -21.37 3.24
CA ALA A 229 6.80 -21.84 3.11
C ALA A 229 7.78 -20.67 2.92
N ALA A 230 7.47 -19.71 2.04
CA ALA A 230 8.32 -18.54 1.81
C ALA A 230 8.41 -17.69 3.08
N SER A 231 7.28 -17.51 3.78
CA SER A 231 7.25 -16.77 5.05
C SER A 231 8.10 -17.48 6.11
N ALA A 232 7.94 -18.81 6.25
CA ALA A 232 8.70 -19.60 7.22
C ALA A 232 10.20 -19.54 6.93
N GLU A 233 10.61 -19.65 5.67
CA GLU A 233 12.03 -19.53 5.29
C GLU A 233 12.57 -18.15 5.69
N PHE A 234 11.83 -17.10 5.38
CA PHE A 234 12.21 -15.72 5.77
C PHE A 234 12.36 -15.63 7.29
N MET A 235 11.34 -16.05 8.05
CA MET A 235 11.31 -15.95 9.51
C MET A 235 12.49 -16.69 10.16
N ASN A 236 12.87 -17.84 9.61
CA ASN A 236 13.90 -18.70 10.19
C ASN A 236 15.32 -18.29 9.81
N LYS A 237 15.52 -17.66 8.63
CA LYS A 237 16.87 -17.51 8.07
C LYS A 237 17.32 -16.06 7.89
N SER A 238 16.39 -15.09 7.82
CA SER A 238 16.74 -13.73 7.40
C SER A 238 17.44 -12.90 8.50
N GLY A 239 17.15 -13.20 9.76
CA GLY A 239 17.64 -12.42 10.89
C GLY A 239 16.93 -11.08 11.10
N TYR A 240 15.87 -10.79 10.34
CA TYR A 240 15.05 -9.60 10.60
C TYR A 240 14.18 -9.84 11.85
N THR A 241 13.89 -8.75 12.57
CA THR A 241 13.04 -8.77 13.76
C THR A 241 12.10 -7.56 13.69
N LEU A 242 11.18 -7.43 14.65
CA LEU A 242 10.39 -6.21 14.77
C LEU A 242 11.18 -5.11 15.46
N HIS A 243 10.92 -3.88 15.09
CA HIS A 243 11.51 -2.71 15.73
C HIS A 243 10.82 -2.46 17.07
N THR A 244 11.59 -2.32 18.16
CA THR A 244 11.06 -2.20 19.54
C THR A 244 11.76 -1.12 20.38
N LYS A 245 12.68 -0.35 19.80
CA LYS A 245 13.58 0.53 20.56
C LYS A 245 12.88 1.69 21.30
N GLU A 246 11.76 2.17 20.76
CA GLU A 246 10.98 3.27 21.37
C GLU A 246 9.88 2.75 22.31
N GLY A 247 9.88 1.45 22.59
CA GLY A 247 8.90 0.82 23.48
C GLY A 247 7.50 0.70 22.87
N ALA A 248 6.56 0.24 23.67
CA ALA A 248 5.21 -0.11 23.24
C ALA A 248 4.44 1.07 22.63
N ASN A 249 4.72 2.29 23.10
CA ASN A 249 3.96 3.50 22.71
C ASN A 249 4.67 4.32 21.61
N GLY A 250 5.77 3.81 21.04
CA GLY A 250 6.54 4.58 20.06
C GLY A 250 7.10 3.81 18.88
N SER A 251 7.41 2.52 19.08
CA SER A 251 8.15 1.74 18.10
C SER A 251 7.39 1.52 16.78
N TYR A 252 6.06 1.38 16.85
CA TYR A 252 5.25 1.22 15.64
C TYR A 252 5.32 2.48 14.77
N GLN A 253 5.08 3.67 15.37
CA GLN A 253 5.10 4.92 14.61
C GLN A 253 6.51 5.28 14.12
N ALA A 254 7.57 4.94 14.89
CA ALA A 254 8.95 5.23 14.51
C ALA A 254 9.30 4.70 13.12
N LEU A 255 8.73 3.54 12.74
CA LEU A 255 8.93 2.96 11.40
C LEU A 255 8.56 3.92 10.27
N PHE A 256 7.57 4.78 10.51
CA PHE A 256 6.93 5.61 9.47
C PHE A 256 7.28 7.09 9.59
N THR A 257 8.11 7.44 10.58
CA THR A 257 8.52 8.83 10.82
C THR A 257 10.03 9.02 10.90
N SER A 258 10.80 7.95 10.67
CA SER A 258 12.27 8.01 10.62
C SER A 258 12.72 8.49 9.26
N ASP A 259 13.73 9.37 9.25
CA ASP A 259 14.34 9.85 8.00
C ASP A 259 15.01 8.72 7.22
N ASN A 260 15.52 7.71 7.93
CA ASN A 260 16.14 6.53 7.30
C ASN A 260 15.41 5.26 7.74
N ALA A 261 15.23 4.32 6.83
CA ALA A 261 14.53 3.06 7.09
C ALA A 261 15.19 2.25 8.21
N LEU A 262 14.39 1.78 9.17
CA LEU A 262 14.86 1.05 10.35
C LEU A 262 15.16 -0.41 9.99
N SER A 263 16.44 -0.73 9.82
CA SER A 263 16.95 -1.96 9.23
C SER A 263 16.71 -3.23 10.06
N ASP A 264 16.27 -3.12 11.32
CA ASP A 264 15.86 -4.28 12.10
C ASP A 264 14.55 -4.89 11.58
N GLU A 265 13.60 -4.06 11.10
CA GLU A 265 12.31 -4.53 10.61
C GLU A 265 12.09 -4.31 9.11
N VAL A 266 12.61 -3.22 8.54
CA VAL A 266 12.35 -2.85 7.14
C VAL A 266 13.19 -3.72 6.20
N ILE A 267 12.52 -4.40 5.26
CA ILE A 267 13.14 -5.27 4.26
C ILE A 267 13.52 -4.48 3.02
N LEU A 268 12.63 -3.56 2.60
CA LEU A 268 12.89 -2.66 1.47
C LEU A 268 12.09 -1.38 1.65
N ALA A 269 12.74 -0.26 1.46
CA ALA A 269 12.12 1.07 1.47
C ALA A 269 12.53 1.85 0.23
N ARG A 270 11.73 2.84 -0.11
CA ARG A 270 12.08 3.86 -1.09
C ARG A 270 12.79 4.98 -0.33
N ASP A 271 14.02 5.25 -0.73
CA ASP A 271 14.91 6.25 -0.13
C ASP A 271 14.43 7.67 -0.52
N TYR A 272 14.28 8.51 0.47
CA TYR A 272 13.97 9.94 0.30
C TYR A 272 15.01 10.77 1.07
N ASN A 273 15.46 11.87 0.47
CA ASN A 273 16.50 12.70 1.09
C ASN A 273 16.35 14.15 0.63
N GLY A 274 15.82 15.00 1.50
CA GLY A 274 15.60 16.42 1.24
C GLY A 274 16.86 17.27 1.26
N THR A 275 17.99 16.74 1.78
CA THR A 275 19.22 17.54 1.97
C THR A 275 20.24 17.38 0.85
N SER A 276 20.04 16.49 -0.07
CA SER A 276 21.07 16.09 -1.03
C SER A 276 21.30 17.03 -2.21
N GLY A 277 20.63 18.15 -2.29
CA GLY A 277 20.70 19.03 -3.47
C GLY A 277 19.99 18.51 -4.72
N ILE A 278 19.71 17.20 -4.76
CA ILE A 278 18.86 16.57 -5.76
C ILE A 278 17.48 16.29 -5.14
N GLY A 279 17.26 16.72 -3.96
CA GLY A 279 16.13 16.58 -3.04
C GLY A 279 14.95 15.76 -3.54
N VAL A 280 14.91 14.46 -3.20
CA VAL A 280 13.75 13.63 -3.47
C VAL A 280 12.87 13.63 -2.23
N THR A 281 11.74 14.32 -2.32
CA THR A 281 10.83 14.51 -1.19
C THR A 281 9.40 14.12 -1.57
N HIS A 282 8.54 14.05 -0.57
CA HIS A 282 7.10 13.78 -0.77
C HIS A 282 6.26 14.65 0.16
N ASN A 283 4.96 14.37 0.24
CA ASN A 283 4.02 15.31 0.84
C ASN A 283 3.25 14.73 2.04
N SER A 284 3.76 13.67 2.70
CA SER A 284 2.95 12.91 3.66
C SER A 284 2.47 13.75 4.85
N THR A 285 3.35 14.51 5.48
CA THR A 285 3.00 15.32 6.66
C THR A 285 2.05 16.45 6.27
N ASN A 286 2.38 17.19 5.21
CA ASN A 286 1.52 18.29 4.74
C ASN A 286 0.14 17.80 4.30
N TYR A 287 0.06 16.66 3.61
CA TYR A 287 -1.18 16.04 3.16
C TYR A 287 -2.15 15.81 4.32
N THR A 288 -1.62 15.51 5.49
CA THR A 288 -2.38 15.17 6.69
C THR A 288 -2.73 16.38 7.55
N LEU A 289 -1.85 17.42 7.55
CA LEU A 289 -1.95 18.55 8.49
C LEU A 289 -2.61 19.79 7.90
N VAL A 290 -2.84 19.86 6.58
CA VAL A 290 -3.28 21.10 5.92
C VAL A 290 -4.67 20.94 5.31
N ALA A 291 -5.60 21.83 5.67
CA ALA A 291 -7.01 21.77 5.25
C ALA A 291 -7.21 21.81 3.73
N GLY A 292 -6.30 22.43 2.99
CA GLY A 292 -6.33 22.51 1.53
C GLY A 292 -5.82 21.26 0.81
N MET A 293 -5.45 20.21 1.55
CA MET A 293 -4.91 18.97 1.00
C MET A 293 -5.94 17.84 1.07
N GLY A 294 -5.54 16.61 1.31
CA GLY A 294 -6.42 15.44 1.23
C GLY A 294 -7.47 15.30 2.34
N ARG A 295 -7.29 16.01 3.45
CA ARG A 295 -8.15 15.93 4.63
C ARG A 295 -8.44 14.49 5.06
N PRO A 296 -7.42 13.63 5.17
CA PRO A 296 -7.64 12.21 5.40
C PRO A 296 -8.17 11.92 6.80
N GLY A 297 -8.87 10.81 6.91
CA GLY A 297 -9.34 10.33 8.21
C GLY A 297 -9.52 8.81 8.21
N MET A 298 -9.22 8.19 9.35
CA MET A 298 -9.60 6.80 9.57
C MET A 298 -11.12 6.74 9.72
N THR A 299 -11.73 5.64 9.32
CA THR A 299 -13.16 5.45 9.53
C THR A 299 -13.42 4.87 10.94
N LYS A 300 -14.62 5.09 11.48
CA LYS A 300 -15.02 4.47 12.73
C LYS A 300 -14.86 2.95 12.71
N LYS A 301 -15.05 2.35 11.53
CA LYS A 301 -14.91 0.90 11.33
C LYS A 301 -13.54 0.37 11.77
N ILE A 302 -12.45 1.00 11.35
CA ILE A 302 -11.13 0.54 11.78
C ILE A 302 -10.87 0.93 13.24
N VAL A 303 -11.34 2.10 13.68
CA VAL A 303 -11.19 2.52 15.10
C VAL A 303 -11.88 1.52 16.02
N ASP A 304 -13.09 1.09 15.68
CA ASP A 304 -13.81 0.06 16.46
C ASP A 304 -13.10 -1.30 16.43
N SER A 305 -12.32 -1.58 15.38
CA SER A 305 -11.59 -2.85 15.24
C SER A 305 -10.41 -2.97 16.22
N TYR A 306 -9.83 -1.85 16.68
CA TYR A 306 -8.76 -1.90 17.69
C TYR A 306 -9.34 -2.47 18.99
N LEU A 307 -8.61 -3.40 19.60
CA LEU A 307 -9.00 -3.99 20.89
C LEU A 307 -8.79 -3.01 22.06
N MET A 308 -9.35 -3.34 23.20
CA MET A 308 -8.91 -2.76 24.48
C MET A 308 -7.49 -3.26 24.78
N LYS A 309 -6.76 -2.55 25.63
CA LYS A 309 -5.36 -2.87 25.99
C LYS A 309 -5.24 -4.26 26.62
N ASP A 310 -6.27 -4.71 27.32
CA ASP A 310 -6.31 -6.05 27.94
C ASP A 310 -6.67 -7.17 26.95
N GLY A 311 -6.86 -6.84 25.66
CA GLY A 311 -7.18 -7.78 24.61
C GLY A 311 -8.68 -8.05 24.40
N THR A 312 -9.55 -7.45 25.21
CA THR A 312 -11.01 -7.58 25.04
C THR A 312 -11.48 -6.71 23.86
N ARG A 313 -12.65 -7.01 23.35
CA ARG A 313 -13.23 -6.28 22.20
C ARG A 313 -13.76 -4.92 22.64
N PHE A 314 -13.39 -3.86 21.96
CA PHE A 314 -13.98 -2.53 22.20
C PHE A 314 -15.50 -2.56 21.90
N THR A 315 -15.89 -3.30 20.88
CA THR A 315 -17.28 -3.40 20.44
C THR A 315 -18.19 -4.11 21.44
N ASP A 316 -17.62 -4.77 22.45
CA ASP A 316 -18.39 -5.34 23.58
C ASP A 316 -18.64 -4.30 24.68
N GLN A 317 -18.03 -3.10 24.62
CA GLN A 317 -18.24 -2.05 25.62
C GLN A 317 -19.64 -1.45 25.47
N PRO A 318 -20.39 -1.28 26.59
CA PRO A 318 -21.72 -0.66 26.51
C PRO A 318 -21.62 0.74 25.89
N GLY A 319 -22.49 1.03 24.93
CA GLY A 319 -22.58 2.34 24.30
C GLY A 319 -21.44 2.68 23.35
N HIS A 320 -20.63 1.71 22.94
CA HIS A 320 -19.46 1.96 22.06
C HIS A 320 -19.84 2.73 20.79
N THR A 321 -21.03 2.54 20.26
CA THR A 321 -21.48 3.22 19.03
C THR A 321 -21.69 4.73 19.21
N THR A 322 -22.01 5.17 20.43
CA THR A 322 -22.30 6.58 20.72
C THR A 322 -21.34 7.19 21.75
N MET A 323 -20.20 6.52 21.96
CA MET A 323 -19.19 6.99 22.92
C MET A 323 -18.51 8.26 22.39
N GLN A 324 -18.31 9.25 23.28
CA GLN A 324 -17.58 10.47 22.94
C GLN A 324 -16.10 10.16 22.79
N PHE A 325 -15.40 10.90 21.92
CA PHE A 325 -14.05 10.57 21.47
C PHE A 325 -13.05 10.38 22.62
N ALA A 326 -13.07 11.30 23.63
CA ALA A 326 -12.12 11.18 24.74
C ALA A 326 -12.29 9.87 25.51
N ASP A 327 -13.54 9.40 25.68
CA ASP A 327 -13.81 8.11 26.33
C ASP A 327 -13.51 6.93 25.40
N GLU A 328 -13.85 7.07 24.13
CA GLU A 328 -13.61 6.06 23.10
C GLU A 328 -12.11 5.68 22.99
N MET A 329 -11.22 6.63 23.26
CA MET A 329 -9.77 6.42 23.15
C MET A 329 -9.13 5.80 24.40
N LYS A 330 -9.87 5.62 25.50
CA LYS A 330 -9.31 5.13 26.78
C LYS A 330 -8.99 3.65 26.70
N ASN A 331 -7.80 3.29 27.20
CA ASN A 331 -7.36 1.90 27.38
C ASN A 331 -7.43 1.04 26.11
N ARG A 332 -7.08 1.62 24.95
CA ARG A 332 -7.09 0.94 23.65
C ARG A 332 -5.70 0.36 23.32
N ASP A 333 -5.66 -0.52 22.36
CA ASP A 333 -4.42 -1.02 21.72
C ASP A 333 -3.49 0.16 21.46
N PRO A 334 -2.24 0.14 21.95
CA PRO A 334 -1.33 1.29 21.79
C PRO A 334 -1.05 1.71 20.35
N ARG A 335 -1.30 0.85 19.36
CA ARG A 335 -1.16 1.22 17.95
C ARG A 335 -2.19 2.26 17.52
N LEU A 336 -3.36 2.33 18.19
CA LEU A 336 -4.38 3.35 17.87
C LEU A 336 -3.80 4.76 18.06
N ALA A 337 -3.14 5.01 19.21
CA ALA A 337 -2.52 6.30 19.50
C ALA A 337 -1.24 6.57 18.67
N GLN A 338 -0.76 5.57 17.93
CA GLN A 338 0.36 5.71 17.00
C GLN A 338 -0.13 5.83 15.54
N THR A 339 -1.45 5.73 15.34
CA THR A 339 -2.07 5.81 14.01
C THR A 339 -2.88 7.10 13.86
N ILE A 340 -3.62 7.52 14.90
CA ILE A 340 -4.44 8.75 14.88
C ILE A 340 -4.10 9.64 16.08
N ARG A 341 -4.45 10.94 15.98
CA ARG A 341 -4.41 11.84 17.14
C ARG A 341 -5.40 11.31 18.18
N THR A 342 -4.92 11.13 19.40
CA THR A 342 -5.74 10.75 20.56
C THR A 342 -5.54 11.79 21.66
N PRO A 343 -6.37 11.82 22.71
CA PRO A 343 -6.10 12.71 23.85
C PRO A 343 -4.66 12.59 24.35
N GLY A 344 -4.00 13.72 24.54
CA GLY A 344 -2.60 13.78 24.96
C GLY A 344 -1.59 13.75 23.80
N TYR A 345 -2.03 13.67 22.55
CA TYR A 345 -1.11 13.73 21.40
C TYR A 345 -0.36 15.06 21.42
N SER A 346 0.95 15.00 21.22
CA SER A 346 1.78 16.22 21.22
C SER A 346 2.90 16.12 20.18
N ARG A 347 3.39 17.28 19.77
CA ARG A 347 4.57 17.40 18.91
C ARG A 347 5.59 18.33 19.56
N THR A 348 6.85 18.07 19.32
CA THR A 348 7.94 18.94 19.77
C THR A 348 7.96 20.21 18.91
N VAL A 349 7.92 21.37 19.54
CA VAL A 349 8.02 22.68 18.88
C VAL A 349 9.32 23.35 19.32
N THR A 350 10.06 23.89 18.38
CA THR A 350 11.26 24.69 18.67
C THR A 350 10.85 26.17 18.75
N ASN A 351 10.99 26.76 19.91
CA ASN A 351 10.64 28.15 20.20
C ASN A 351 11.67 29.09 19.57
N LYS A 352 11.34 30.39 19.53
CA LYS A 352 12.21 31.44 18.95
C LYS A 352 13.57 31.53 19.64
N ASP A 353 13.64 31.17 20.92
CA ASP A 353 14.87 31.17 21.71
C ASP A 353 15.70 29.88 21.55
N GLY A 354 15.24 28.93 20.73
CA GLY A 354 15.89 27.64 20.50
C GLY A 354 15.49 26.55 21.49
N SER A 355 14.72 26.87 22.53
CA SER A 355 14.23 25.87 23.48
C SER A 355 13.17 24.97 22.82
N LYS A 356 12.98 23.76 23.34
CA LYS A 356 12.00 22.80 22.83
C LYS A 356 10.90 22.55 23.85
N THR A 357 9.66 22.64 23.40
CA THR A 357 8.49 22.37 24.24
C THR A 357 7.59 21.32 23.56
N GLN A 358 6.78 20.64 24.36
CA GLN A 358 5.74 19.72 23.86
C GLN A 358 4.45 20.53 23.75
N LYS A 359 3.92 20.67 22.52
CA LYS A 359 2.63 21.31 22.29
C LYS A 359 1.60 20.23 22.02
N GLN A 360 0.48 20.26 22.73
CA GLN A 360 -0.62 19.32 22.56
C GLN A 360 -1.51 19.74 21.40
N TYR A 361 -2.16 18.76 20.76
CA TYR A 361 -3.04 18.97 19.61
C TYR A 361 -4.22 18.02 19.68
N ALA A 362 -5.41 18.57 19.82
CA ALA A 362 -6.65 17.81 19.60
C ALA A 362 -6.79 17.44 18.12
N PRO A 363 -7.60 16.44 17.77
CA PRO A 363 -7.96 16.20 16.38
C PRO A 363 -8.62 17.43 15.76
N ASP A 364 -8.20 17.79 14.56
CA ASP A 364 -8.67 18.98 13.85
C ASP A 364 -9.64 18.57 12.74
N LEU A 365 -10.91 18.85 12.95
CA LEU A 365 -11.96 18.48 11.99
C LEU A 365 -11.92 19.32 10.70
N SER A 366 -11.17 20.41 10.69
CA SER A 366 -10.95 21.16 9.44
C SER A 366 -10.00 20.44 8.48
N VAL A 367 -9.14 19.53 9.00
CA VAL A 367 -8.15 18.79 8.20
C VAL A 367 -8.43 17.28 8.15
N SER A 368 -9.56 16.81 8.71
CA SER A 368 -9.95 15.39 8.63
C SER A 368 -11.44 15.25 8.38
N VAL A 369 -11.82 14.47 7.36
CA VAL A 369 -13.23 14.29 6.99
C VAL A 369 -13.99 13.41 7.99
N THR A 370 -13.28 12.65 8.82
CA THR A 370 -13.91 11.75 9.81
C THR A 370 -13.70 12.18 11.25
N GLY A 371 -12.80 13.12 11.49
CA GLY A 371 -12.33 13.49 12.83
C GLY A 371 -11.21 12.58 13.35
N TYR A 372 -11.14 11.32 12.95
CA TYR A 372 -10.05 10.41 13.33
C TYR A 372 -8.79 10.73 12.50
N GLN A 373 -8.14 11.84 12.84
CA GLN A 373 -7.03 12.42 12.07
C GLN A 373 -5.78 11.54 12.16
N PRO A 374 -5.22 11.07 11.01
CA PRO A 374 -4.05 10.19 11.03
C PRO A 374 -2.78 10.92 11.44
N ILE A 375 -1.85 10.19 12.06
CA ILE A 375 -0.51 10.68 12.40
C ILE A 375 0.60 9.70 12.03
N LYS A 376 0.28 8.57 11.43
CA LYS A 376 1.25 7.51 11.15
C LYS A 376 2.47 8.02 10.36
N TYR A 377 2.24 8.95 9.42
CA TYR A 377 3.30 9.57 8.59
C TYR A 377 3.50 11.04 8.93
N VAL A 378 3.33 11.42 10.20
CA VAL A 378 3.50 12.80 10.66
C VAL A 378 4.69 12.85 11.63
N TYR A 379 5.69 13.67 11.35
CA TYR A 379 6.87 13.83 12.20
C TYR A 379 6.48 14.20 13.63
N LYS A 380 7.22 13.66 14.60
CA LYS A 380 7.04 13.96 16.03
C LYS A 380 7.46 15.38 16.40
N ALA A 381 8.27 16.02 15.57
CA ALA A 381 8.68 17.42 15.77
C ALA A 381 8.19 18.27 14.60
N GLU A 382 7.75 19.49 14.91
CA GLU A 382 7.45 20.48 13.86
C GLU A 382 8.75 20.98 13.23
N SER A 383 8.74 21.15 11.93
CA SER A 383 9.93 21.57 11.19
C SER A 383 9.53 22.02 9.77
N SER A 384 10.51 22.48 9.00
CA SER A 384 10.33 22.77 7.58
C SER A 384 9.85 21.56 6.78
N LYS A 385 10.05 20.31 7.29
CA LYS A 385 9.58 19.08 6.63
C LYS A 385 8.06 18.94 6.63
N ASP A 386 7.33 19.76 7.39
CA ASP A 386 5.86 19.81 7.37
C ASP A 386 5.31 20.56 6.15
N ALA A 387 6.15 21.31 5.46
CA ALA A 387 5.74 22.11 4.30
C ALA A 387 5.41 21.22 3.08
N TYR A 388 4.78 21.83 2.08
CA TYR A 388 4.40 21.14 0.84
C TYR A 388 5.64 20.55 0.15
N ASN A 389 5.57 19.27 -0.15
CA ASN A 389 6.65 18.49 -0.80
C ASN A 389 8.00 18.62 -0.06
N ALA A 390 7.96 18.63 1.27
CA ALA A 390 9.19 18.75 2.07
C ALA A 390 9.47 17.56 2.99
N SER A 391 8.55 16.58 3.05
CA SER A 391 8.76 15.36 3.83
C SER A 391 9.81 14.47 3.14
N ASP A 392 10.74 13.91 3.93
CA ASP A 392 11.80 13.05 3.42
C ASP A 392 12.00 11.77 4.23
N MET A 393 11.00 11.38 5.03
CA MET A 393 11.00 10.05 5.67
C MET A 393 10.88 8.96 4.62
N ASP A 394 11.60 7.86 4.80
CA ASP A 394 11.57 6.74 3.85
C ASP A 394 10.20 6.06 3.83
N LEU A 395 9.75 5.67 2.64
CA LEU A 395 8.48 4.96 2.47
C LEU A 395 8.72 3.45 2.34
N ILE A 396 8.14 2.70 3.26
CA ILE A 396 8.35 1.25 3.37
C ILE A 396 7.58 0.51 2.25
N ILE A 397 8.28 -0.39 1.56
CA ILE A 397 7.70 -1.26 0.51
C ILE A 397 7.46 -2.68 1.05
N PHE A 398 8.42 -3.21 1.83
CA PHE A 398 8.32 -4.52 2.49
C PHE A 398 8.89 -4.42 3.90
N ARG A 399 8.19 -5.03 4.87
CA ARG A 399 8.66 -5.12 6.26
C ARG A 399 8.25 -6.45 6.90
N THR A 400 8.95 -6.81 7.95
CA THR A 400 8.85 -8.11 8.62
C THR A 400 7.44 -8.41 9.15
N ALA A 401 6.74 -7.40 9.65
CA ALA A 401 5.39 -7.58 10.19
C ALA A 401 4.43 -8.19 9.16
N GLU A 402 4.55 -7.78 7.88
CA GLU A 402 3.75 -8.38 6.80
C GLU A 402 4.00 -9.89 6.69
N ILE A 403 5.27 -10.31 6.83
CA ILE A 403 5.64 -11.72 6.68
C ILE A 403 5.01 -12.56 7.81
N TYR A 404 5.01 -12.05 9.03
CA TYR A 404 4.35 -12.71 10.16
C TYR A 404 2.84 -12.86 9.90
N LEU A 405 2.21 -11.81 9.38
CA LEU A 405 0.78 -11.82 9.05
C LEU A 405 0.47 -12.79 7.90
N ASN A 406 1.30 -12.78 6.85
CA ASN A 406 1.13 -13.67 5.70
C ASN A 406 1.25 -15.14 6.13
N TYR A 407 2.23 -15.46 6.99
CA TYR A 407 2.42 -16.80 7.53
C TYR A 407 1.18 -17.27 8.28
N ALA A 408 0.72 -16.46 9.24
CA ALA A 408 -0.43 -16.81 10.08
C ALA A 408 -1.70 -16.97 9.24
N GLU A 409 -1.93 -16.03 8.31
CA GLU A 409 -3.13 -16.06 7.45
C GLU A 409 -3.11 -17.30 6.55
N ALA A 410 -1.98 -17.57 5.88
CA ALA A 410 -1.89 -18.71 4.98
C ALA A 410 -2.17 -20.03 5.72
N LYS A 411 -1.57 -20.21 6.91
CA LYS A 411 -1.78 -21.42 7.72
C LYS A 411 -3.22 -21.53 8.24
N ALA A 412 -3.83 -20.42 8.63
CA ALA A 412 -5.22 -20.39 9.10
C ALA A 412 -6.18 -20.78 7.96
N GLU A 413 -5.96 -20.21 6.79
CA GLU A 413 -6.80 -20.47 5.60
C GLU A 413 -6.65 -21.91 5.11
N LEU A 414 -5.47 -22.53 5.31
CA LEU A 414 -5.22 -23.96 5.02
C LEU A 414 -5.82 -24.91 6.07
N GLY A 415 -6.17 -24.38 7.26
CA GLY A 415 -6.62 -25.21 8.37
C GLY A 415 -5.47 -25.92 9.12
N THR A 416 -4.23 -25.45 8.94
CA THR A 416 -3.03 -26.07 9.54
C THR A 416 -2.38 -25.20 10.63
N LEU A 417 -3.03 -24.07 10.97
CA LEU A 417 -2.52 -23.15 12.01
C LEU A 417 -2.56 -23.83 13.37
N THR A 418 -1.52 -23.61 14.16
CA THR A 418 -1.46 -24.04 15.56
C THR A 418 -1.22 -22.83 16.46
N GLN A 419 -1.44 -22.98 17.78
CA GLN A 419 -1.09 -21.94 18.75
C GLN A 419 0.41 -21.60 18.66
N GLY A 420 1.27 -22.60 18.45
CA GLY A 420 2.71 -22.36 18.26
C GLY A 420 3.04 -21.50 17.06
N ASP A 421 2.27 -21.61 15.98
CA ASP A 421 2.41 -20.71 14.80
C ASP A 421 2.04 -19.28 15.16
N ILE A 422 0.98 -19.09 15.93
CA ILE A 422 0.56 -17.77 16.44
C ILE A 422 1.68 -17.18 17.32
N ASP A 423 2.29 -18.00 18.17
CA ASP A 423 3.33 -17.55 19.11
C ASP A 423 4.59 -17.04 18.41
N ILE A 424 4.91 -17.59 17.23
CA ILE A 424 6.07 -17.12 16.46
C ILE A 424 5.74 -16.03 15.43
N SER A 425 4.48 -15.64 15.33
CA SER A 425 4.00 -14.65 14.33
C SER A 425 3.17 -13.55 14.99
N ILE A 426 1.88 -13.72 15.16
CA ILE A 426 0.95 -12.70 15.68
C ILE A 426 1.40 -12.20 17.06
N LYS A 427 1.84 -13.11 17.93
CA LYS A 427 2.33 -12.75 19.27
C LYS A 427 3.45 -11.71 19.20
N LYS A 428 4.37 -11.83 18.21
CA LYS A 428 5.47 -10.86 18.06
C LYS A 428 4.94 -9.43 17.84
N LEU A 429 3.90 -9.30 17.01
CA LEU A 429 3.28 -8.00 16.74
C LEU A 429 2.65 -7.42 18.01
N ARG A 430 1.93 -8.26 18.75
CA ARG A 430 1.26 -7.87 19.99
C ARG A 430 2.26 -7.57 21.11
N ASP A 431 3.31 -8.38 21.24
CA ASP A 431 4.39 -8.16 22.23
C ASP A 431 5.04 -6.78 22.06
N ARG A 432 5.30 -6.37 20.80
CA ARG A 432 5.92 -5.05 20.50
C ARG A 432 5.18 -3.92 21.19
N VAL A 433 3.85 -4.03 21.31
CA VAL A 433 2.99 -2.97 21.86
C VAL A 433 2.36 -3.35 23.20
N GLY A 434 2.82 -4.44 23.81
CA GLY A 434 2.37 -4.86 25.13
C GLY A 434 0.91 -5.34 25.18
N MET A 435 0.43 -5.94 24.08
CA MET A 435 -0.91 -6.52 24.00
C MET A 435 -0.87 -8.02 24.33
N PRO A 436 -1.94 -8.59 24.92
CA PRO A 436 -2.01 -10.03 25.13
C PRO A 436 -1.98 -10.83 23.83
N ASN A 437 -1.43 -12.04 23.89
CA ASN A 437 -1.39 -12.93 22.74
C ASN A 437 -2.80 -13.30 22.25
N LEU A 438 -2.90 -13.70 21.01
CA LEU A 438 -4.13 -14.27 20.43
C LEU A 438 -4.25 -15.73 20.89
N ASP A 439 -5.35 -16.06 21.53
CA ASP A 439 -5.70 -17.43 21.89
C ASP A 439 -6.60 -18.00 20.80
N MET A 440 -6.08 -18.96 20.06
CA MET A 440 -6.76 -19.59 18.91
C MET A 440 -8.05 -20.30 19.33
N ALA A 441 -7.98 -21.05 20.44
CA ALA A 441 -9.14 -21.82 20.92
C ALA A 441 -10.27 -20.89 21.37
N ALA A 442 -9.92 -19.85 22.13
CA ALA A 442 -10.90 -18.86 22.58
C ALA A 442 -11.52 -18.10 21.40
N ALA A 443 -10.72 -17.71 20.42
CA ALA A 443 -11.20 -17.00 19.22
C ALA A 443 -12.20 -17.89 18.44
N ASN A 444 -11.89 -19.17 18.25
CA ASN A 444 -12.76 -20.08 17.49
C ASN A 444 -14.03 -20.44 18.29
N LEU A 445 -13.93 -20.54 19.62
CA LEU A 445 -15.09 -20.81 20.47
C LEU A 445 -16.09 -19.64 20.45
N ASN A 446 -15.59 -18.41 20.35
CA ASN A 446 -16.41 -17.20 20.42
C ASN A 446 -15.98 -16.20 19.34
N PRO A 447 -16.30 -16.47 18.04
CA PRO A 447 -15.96 -15.53 16.98
C PRO A 447 -16.55 -14.15 17.24
N ASP A 448 -15.82 -13.10 16.86
CA ASP A 448 -16.25 -11.71 17.10
C ASP A 448 -17.46 -11.37 16.23
N PRO A 449 -18.64 -11.05 16.84
CA PRO A 449 -19.83 -10.69 16.06
C PRO A 449 -19.62 -9.46 15.17
N TYR A 450 -18.81 -8.50 15.59
CA TYR A 450 -18.49 -7.31 14.80
C TYR A 450 -17.74 -7.70 13.51
N LEU A 451 -16.76 -8.60 13.64
CA LEU A 451 -15.96 -9.05 12.49
C LEU A 451 -16.71 -10.07 11.63
N GLU A 452 -17.69 -10.78 12.17
CA GLU A 452 -18.50 -11.77 11.46
C GLU A 452 -19.63 -11.11 10.64
N SER A 453 -19.99 -9.87 10.97
CA SER A 453 -21.13 -9.15 10.42
C SER A 453 -20.95 -8.81 8.94
N GLU A 454 -22.02 -8.90 8.17
CA GLU A 454 -22.09 -8.41 6.78
C GLU A 454 -21.91 -6.88 6.68
N VAL A 455 -22.18 -6.17 7.78
CA VAL A 455 -22.14 -4.70 7.79
C VAL A 455 -20.73 -4.20 8.17
N THR A 456 -20.11 -4.82 9.17
CA THR A 456 -18.85 -4.32 9.75
C THR A 456 -17.66 -5.23 9.53
N GLY A 457 -17.88 -6.52 9.25
CA GLY A 457 -16.84 -7.54 9.24
C GLY A 457 -16.65 -8.29 7.93
N TYR A 458 -16.49 -9.60 8.03
CA TYR A 458 -16.11 -10.51 6.93
C TYR A 458 -17.05 -11.72 6.94
N ALA A 459 -18.26 -11.53 6.46
CA ALA A 459 -19.34 -12.53 6.55
C ALA A 459 -19.06 -13.80 5.73
N ASN A 460 -18.10 -13.76 4.81
CA ASN A 460 -17.77 -14.92 3.99
C ASN A 460 -16.77 -15.89 4.64
N VAL A 461 -16.22 -15.57 5.80
CA VAL A 461 -15.34 -16.49 6.55
C VAL A 461 -16.21 -17.58 7.19
N LYS A 462 -15.91 -18.84 6.89
CA LYS A 462 -16.68 -19.99 7.35
C LYS A 462 -15.76 -21.09 7.91
N GLY A 463 -16.34 -22.06 8.57
CA GLY A 463 -15.65 -23.25 9.05
C GLY A 463 -15.14 -23.15 10.49
N GLU A 464 -14.46 -24.17 10.94
CA GLU A 464 -14.02 -24.33 12.33
C GLU A 464 -13.00 -23.28 12.77
N ASN A 465 -12.20 -22.77 11.83
CA ASN A 465 -11.19 -21.74 12.09
C ASN A 465 -11.71 -20.31 11.86
N LYS A 466 -13.04 -20.14 11.77
CA LYS A 466 -13.64 -18.81 11.49
C LYS A 466 -13.11 -17.75 12.46
N GLY A 467 -13.16 -18.04 13.75
CA GLY A 467 -12.79 -17.05 14.76
C GLY A 467 -11.34 -16.59 14.64
N VAL A 468 -10.41 -17.53 14.51
CA VAL A 468 -8.97 -17.15 14.39
C VAL A 468 -8.68 -16.45 13.07
N ILE A 469 -9.35 -16.83 11.97
CA ILE A 469 -9.20 -16.11 10.68
C ILE A 469 -9.67 -14.65 10.83
N LEU A 470 -10.81 -14.43 11.48
CA LEU A 470 -11.32 -13.08 11.73
C LEU A 470 -10.32 -12.24 12.55
N GLU A 471 -9.73 -12.84 13.60
CA GLU A 471 -8.74 -12.16 14.44
C GLU A 471 -7.44 -11.86 13.68
N ILE A 472 -6.99 -12.77 12.80
CA ILE A 472 -5.82 -12.52 11.94
C ILE A 472 -6.12 -11.38 10.96
N ARG A 473 -7.32 -11.32 10.40
CA ARG A 473 -7.73 -10.19 9.53
C ARG A 473 -7.80 -8.88 10.31
N ARG A 474 -8.24 -8.91 11.58
CA ARG A 474 -8.17 -7.74 12.49
C ARG A 474 -6.73 -7.29 12.68
N GLU A 475 -5.86 -8.23 13.05
CA GLU A 475 -4.44 -7.94 13.29
C GLU A 475 -3.80 -7.33 12.05
N ARG A 476 -4.07 -7.92 10.86
CA ARG A 476 -3.58 -7.41 9.58
C ARG A 476 -4.11 -6.00 9.28
N THR A 477 -5.40 -5.78 9.54
CA THR A 477 -6.05 -4.48 9.31
C THR A 477 -5.42 -3.38 10.16
N ILE A 478 -5.15 -3.67 11.43
CA ILE A 478 -4.55 -2.72 12.38
C ILE A 478 -3.07 -2.50 12.04
N GLU A 479 -2.32 -3.58 11.88
CA GLU A 479 -0.87 -3.53 11.70
C GLU A 479 -0.48 -2.83 10.41
N LEU A 480 -1.17 -3.16 9.29
CA LEU A 480 -0.84 -2.65 7.96
C LEU A 480 -1.70 -1.46 7.52
N ALA A 481 -2.38 -0.78 8.47
CA ALA A 481 -3.20 0.41 8.17
C ALA A 481 -2.35 1.47 7.44
N GLN A 482 -2.87 2.06 6.39
CA GLN A 482 -2.18 3.08 5.57
C GLN A 482 -0.88 2.58 4.89
N GLU A 483 -0.80 1.30 4.54
CA GLU A 483 0.38 0.77 3.83
C GLU A 483 0.03 0.21 2.44
N GLY A 484 -1.15 0.58 1.92
CA GLY A 484 -1.54 0.24 0.54
C GLY A 484 -2.07 -1.18 0.35
N PHE A 485 -2.35 -1.91 1.43
CA PHE A 485 -2.81 -3.31 1.34
C PHE A 485 -4.32 -3.45 1.28
N ARG A 486 -5.04 -2.59 2.01
CA ARG A 486 -6.44 -2.84 2.36
C ARG A 486 -7.36 -3.04 1.14
N TYR A 487 -7.22 -2.21 0.10
CA TYR A 487 -8.07 -2.35 -1.09
C TYR A 487 -7.97 -3.75 -1.70
N TYR A 488 -6.72 -4.23 -1.87
CA TYR A 488 -6.48 -5.55 -2.48
C TYR A 488 -6.77 -6.70 -1.52
N ASP A 489 -6.64 -6.50 -0.20
CA ASP A 489 -7.11 -7.47 0.80
C ASP A 489 -8.63 -7.68 0.66
N MET A 490 -9.40 -6.58 0.52
CA MET A 490 -10.85 -6.65 0.30
C MET A 490 -11.19 -7.39 -1.00
N MET A 491 -10.40 -7.17 -2.06
CA MET A 491 -10.61 -7.84 -3.35
C MET A 491 -10.34 -9.34 -3.23
N ARG A 492 -9.18 -9.73 -2.66
CA ARG A 492 -8.83 -11.17 -2.56
C ARG A 492 -9.76 -11.93 -1.62
N TRP A 493 -10.32 -11.26 -0.61
CA TRP A 493 -11.30 -11.86 0.30
C TRP A 493 -12.75 -11.79 -0.23
N LYS A 494 -12.97 -11.21 -1.41
CA LYS A 494 -14.30 -11.02 -2.04
C LYS A 494 -15.25 -10.19 -1.15
N GLU A 495 -14.72 -9.15 -0.53
CA GLU A 495 -15.45 -8.27 0.40
C GLU A 495 -15.73 -6.88 -0.18
N GLY A 496 -15.70 -6.74 -1.50
CA GLY A 496 -15.89 -5.45 -2.18
C GLY A 496 -17.25 -4.80 -1.96
N LYS A 497 -18.30 -5.58 -1.64
CA LYS A 497 -19.64 -5.04 -1.32
C LYS A 497 -19.65 -4.09 -0.13
N ARG A 498 -18.61 -4.13 0.67
CA ARG A 498 -18.42 -3.21 1.80
C ARG A 498 -18.37 -1.75 1.36
N PHE A 499 -17.88 -1.48 0.15
CA PHE A 499 -17.83 -0.12 -0.38
C PHE A 499 -19.21 0.46 -0.70
N GLU A 500 -20.27 -0.36 -0.64
CA GLU A 500 -21.67 0.08 -0.77
C GLU A 500 -22.23 0.60 0.56
N ARG A 501 -21.49 0.48 1.67
CA ARG A 501 -21.95 0.89 3.00
C ARG A 501 -21.44 2.28 3.34
N PRO A 502 -22.15 3.02 4.19
CA PRO A 502 -21.66 4.33 4.66
C PRO A 502 -20.34 4.21 5.45
N PHE A 503 -19.52 5.22 5.32
CA PHE A 503 -18.31 5.38 6.14
C PHE A 503 -18.60 6.40 7.25
N TYR A 504 -18.38 6.00 8.50
CA TYR A 504 -18.66 6.84 9.66
C TYR A 504 -17.35 7.39 10.24
N GLY A 505 -17.45 8.61 10.80
CA GLY A 505 -16.39 9.25 11.57
C GLY A 505 -16.73 9.29 13.05
N MET A 506 -16.19 10.28 13.77
CA MET A 506 -16.48 10.54 15.19
C MET A 506 -17.96 10.77 15.41
N TYR A 507 -18.45 10.32 16.55
CA TYR A 507 -19.84 10.52 16.96
C TYR A 507 -20.00 11.85 17.69
N PHE A 508 -21.01 12.62 17.30
CA PHE A 508 -21.47 13.82 17.99
C PHE A 508 -22.99 13.72 18.20
N PRO A 509 -23.49 13.90 19.42
CA PRO A 509 -24.93 13.75 19.68
C PRO A 509 -25.81 14.87 19.09
N GLY A 510 -25.23 16.01 18.70
CA GLY A 510 -26.03 17.11 18.14
C GLY A 510 -25.28 18.44 18.13
N ALA A 511 -26.00 19.53 18.07
CA ALA A 511 -25.42 20.87 18.23
C ALA A 511 -24.90 21.04 19.66
N GLY A 512 -23.75 21.67 19.81
CA GLY A 512 -23.12 21.85 21.10
C GLY A 512 -21.64 22.17 21.00
N SER A 513 -21.02 22.43 22.15
CA SER A 513 -19.57 22.66 22.25
C SER A 513 -18.90 21.40 22.76
N TYR A 514 -17.81 21.01 22.13
CA TYR A 514 -17.14 19.74 22.39
C TYR A 514 -15.67 19.97 22.76
N ASP A 515 -15.28 19.44 23.89
CA ASP A 515 -13.91 19.22 24.32
C ASP A 515 -13.54 17.81 23.82
N ILE A 516 -12.90 17.76 22.65
CA ILE A 516 -12.68 16.49 21.95
C ILE A 516 -11.62 15.65 22.68
N ASP A 517 -10.54 16.30 23.16
CA ASP A 517 -9.44 15.57 23.76
C ASP A 517 -9.52 15.48 25.31
N GLY A 518 -10.56 16.05 25.92
CA GLY A 518 -10.80 15.94 27.35
C GLY A 518 -9.88 16.82 28.20
N ASN A 519 -9.35 17.91 27.63
CA ASN A 519 -8.41 18.79 28.34
C ASN A 519 -9.08 19.94 29.08
N GLY A 520 -10.39 20.07 28.97
CA GLY A 520 -11.19 21.11 29.63
C GLY A 520 -11.43 22.35 28.79
N THR A 521 -10.94 22.36 27.53
CA THR A 521 -11.18 23.48 26.61
C THR A 521 -12.03 23.02 25.43
N VAL A 522 -12.79 23.93 24.82
CA VAL A 522 -13.62 23.61 23.65
C VAL A 522 -12.74 23.60 22.42
N ASP A 523 -12.77 22.48 21.69
CA ASP A 523 -12.06 22.32 20.40
C ASP A 523 -12.98 22.51 19.20
N PHE A 524 -14.27 22.16 19.35
CA PHE A 524 -15.19 22.05 18.23
C PHE A 524 -16.59 22.46 18.64
N VAL A 525 -17.22 23.28 17.81
CA VAL A 525 -18.62 23.73 18.03
C VAL A 525 -19.46 23.33 16.82
N ILE A 526 -20.52 22.56 17.10
CA ILE A 526 -21.57 22.30 16.10
C ILE A 526 -22.73 23.27 16.43
N TYR A 527 -23.01 24.17 15.52
CA TYR A 527 -24.07 25.17 15.76
C TYR A 527 -25.27 24.92 14.83
N ASP A 528 -26.44 25.33 15.29
CA ASP A 528 -27.67 25.35 14.51
C ASP A 528 -28.09 26.82 14.34
N GLY A 529 -28.42 27.19 13.08
CA GLY A 529 -28.71 28.59 12.78
C GLY A 529 -27.47 29.39 12.39
N ASN A 530 -27.33 30.58 12.95
CA ASN A 530 -26.21 31.48 12.65
C ASN A 530 -24.92 31.04 13.34
N ALA A 531 -23.80 31.20 12.65
CA ALA A 531 -22.49 30.92 13.22
C ALA A 531 -22.22 31.83 14.42
N PRO A 532 -21.76 31.27 15.57
CA PRO A 532 -21.33 32.09 16.68
C PRO A 532 -20.04 32.86 16.36
N ALA A 533 -19.69 33.80 17.22
CA ALA A 533 -18.43 34.53 17.12
C ALA A 533 -17.26 33.54 17.21
N ALA A 534 -16.29 33.67 16.30
CA ALA A 534 -15.14 32.76 16.26
C ALA A 534 -14.21 33.01 17.47
N GLU A 535 -13.74 31.91 18.07
CA GLU A 535 -12.72 31.90 19.10
C GLU A 535 -11.46 31.22 18.58
N ASP A 536 -10.29 31.71 18.98
CA ASP A 536 -9.01 31.17 18.51
C ASP A 536 -8.86 29.71 18.98
N GLY A 537 -8.47 28.86 18.05
CA GLY A 537 -8.27 27.43 18.32
C GLY A 537 -9.53 26.57 18.23
N VAL A 538 -10.72 27.18 18.07
CA VAL A 538 -11.99 26.45 17.99
C VAL A 538 -12.42 26.28 16.54
N VAL A 539 -12.77 25.05 16.16
CA VAL A 539 -13.31 24.74 14.82
C VAL A 539 -14.85 24.78 14.88
N TYR A 540 -15.47 25.44 13.90
CA TYR A 540 -16.94 25.65 13.85
C TYR A 540 -17.53 24.94 12.65
N ALA A 541 -18.66 24.22 12.87
CA ALA A 541 -19.42 23.59 11.79
C ALA A 541 -20.93 23.73 12.00
N SER A 542 -21.65 24.05 10.94
CA SER A 542 -23.11 24.09 11.01
C SER A 542 -23.70 22.68 11.07
N UNK A 543 -24.57 22.48 11.81
CA UNK A 543 -25.31 21.30 11.88
C UNK A 543 -25.78 20.91 10.54
N UNK A 544 -26.10 21.77 9.88
CA UNK A 544 -26.43 21.57 8.55
C UNK A 544 -25.29 21.09 7.77
N UNK A 545 -24.29 21.67 8.00
CA UNK A 545 -23.09 21.31 7.37
C UNK A 545 -22.56 20.01 7.87
N UNK A 546 -22.73 19.88 8.95
CA UNK A 546 -22.38 18.65 9.48
C UNK A 546 -23.23 17.57 8.96
N ARG A 547 -24.42 17.74 8.67
CA ARG A 547 -25.30 16.80 7.95
C ARG A 547 -24.91 16.68 6.46
N PHE A 548 -24.39 17.72 5.87
CA PHE A 548 -23.99 17.76 4.45
C PHE A 548 -22.53 17.39 4.18
N SER A 549 -21.60 17.72 5.08
CA SER A 549 -20.20 17.32 4.86
C SER A 549 -20.00 15.81 5.11
N ALA A 550 -20.96 15.19 5.78
CA ALA A 550 -21.06 13.73 5.86
C ALA A 550 -21.61 13.08 4.56
N CYS A 551 -22.10 13.89 3.61
CA CYS A 551 -22.60 13.44 2.33
C CYS A 551 -21.86 14.15 1.20
N ILE A 552 -20.65 13.71 0.90
CA ILE A 552 -20.04 14.06 -0.39
C ILE A 552 -20.58 13.09 -1.42
N SER A 553 -21.82 13.34 -1.78
CA SER A 553 -22.40 12.90 -3.06
C SER A 553 -23.75 13.58 -3.21
N LEU A 554 -23.82 14.46 -4.14
CA LEU A 554 -25.06 15.09 -4.55
C LEU A 554 -26.05 14.06 -5.10
N VAL A 555 -27.07 13.72 -4.33
CA VAL A 555 -28.35 13.30 -4.90
C VAL A 555 -29.46 13.89 -4.05
N LEU A 556 -30.13 14.87 -4.61
CA LEU A 556 -31.43 15.35 -4.14
C LEU A 556 -32.45 14.23 -4.26
N ALA A 557 -32.79 13.60 -3.15
CA ALA A 557 -34.02 12.82 -3.05
C ALA A 557 -34.54 12.92 -1.63
N SER A 558 -35.74 13.40 -1.54
CA SER A 558 -36.53 13.60 -0.33
C SER A 558 -36.58 12.36 0.57
N MET A 559 -36.05 12.48 1.77
CA MET A 559 -36.35 11.57 2.88
C MET A 559 -36.46 12.36 4.17
N THR A 560 -37.58 12.20 4.82
CA THR A 560 -37.84 12.72 6.17
C THR A 560 -37.08 11.88 7.20
N TRP A 561 -36.17 12.53 7.94
CA TRP A 561 -35.45 11.90 9.05
C TRP A 561 -35.95 12.46 10.36
N THR A 562 -36.19 11.61 11.32
CA THR A 562 -36.47 12.02 12.69
C THR A 562 -35.13 12.29 13.40
N ALA A 563 -35.07 13.44 14.04
CA ALA A 563 -33.86 14.02 14.62
C ALA A 563 -33.49 13.32 15.93
N THR A 564 -32.56 12.37 15.92
CA THR A 564 -32.01 11.90 17.20
C THR A 564 -30.55 11.47 17.18
N GLU A 565 -29.87 11.38 16.04
CA GLU A 565 -28.45 10.96 16.09
C GLU A 565 -27.65 11.61 14.96
N LEU A 566 -26.65 12.40 15.34
CA LEU A 566 -25.70 13.00 14.41
C LEU A 566 -24.44 12.16 14.36
N TRP A 567 -24.37 11.33 13.35
CA TRP A 567 -23.12 10.70 12.95
C TRP A 567 -22.46 11.60 11.91
N ILE A 568 -21.17 11.81 12.00
CA ILE A 568 -20.43 12.26 10.84
C ILE A 568 -20.40 11.03 9.93
N SER A 569 -21.41 10.93 9.07
CA SER A 569 -21.47 9.84 8.10
C SER A 569 -21.09 10.38 6.74
N VAL A 570 -20.06 9.82 6.15
CA VAL A 570 -19.84 9.95 4.71
C VAL A 570 -20.79 8.92 4.08
N CYS A 571 -22.02 9.41 3.76
CA CYS A 571 -23.03 8.53 3.19
C CYS A 571 -22.84 8.48 1.67
N MET A 572 -22.31 7.37 1.18
CA MET A 572 -22.28 7.11 -0.25
C MET A 572 -23.48 6.23 -0.61
N LYS A 573 -24.48 6.83 -1.26
CA LYS A 573 -25.55 6.06 -1.88
C LYS A 573 -25.24 5.92 -3.37
N MET A 574 -25.03 4.71 -3.79
CA MET A 574 -25.00 4.39 -5.21
C MET A 574 -26.45 4.29 -5.72
N GLN A 575 -26.80 5.12 -6.69
CA GLN A 575 -28.03 4.89 -7.47
C GLN A 575 -27.68 4.04 -8.69
N PRO A 576 -28.47 3.02 -9.00
CA PRO A 576 -28.29 2.29 -10.25
C PRO A 576 -28.64 3.22 -11.42
N GLN A 577 -27.68 3.51 -12.25
CA GLN A 577 -27.95 4.19 -13.52
C GLN A 577 -28.67 3.22 -14.45
N ALA A 578 -29.83 3.66 -14.94
CA ALA A 578 -30.54 2.95 -15.99
C ALA A 578 -29.64 2.88 -17.24
N VAL A 579 -29.32 1.66 -17.63
CA VAL A 579 -28.53 1.43 -18.85
C VAL A 579 -29.41 1.86 -20.04
N ARG A 580 -29.12 3.01 -20.62
CA ARG A 580 -29.69 3.36 -21.94
C ARG A 580 -28.89 2.59 -22.98
N ARG A 581 -29.54 1.64 -23.63
CA ARG A 581 -28.95 0.99 -24.80
C ARG A 581 -28.94 2.01 -25.96
N PRO A 582 -27.80 2.17 -26.65
CA PRO A 582 -27.84 2.96 -27.88
C PRO A 582 -28.59 2.18 -28.95
N HIS A 583 -29.43 2.88 -29.71
CA HIS A 583 -30.07 2.35 -30.93
C HIS A 583 -29.02 2.18 -32.03
#